data_86d9039e2f5ce4ffd808051bb5baf07d
#
_entry.id   86d9039e2f5ce4ffd808051bb5baf07d
#
_cell.length_a   1.000
_cell.length_b   1.000
_cell.length_c   1.000
_cell.angle_alpha   90.00
_cell.angle_beta   90.00
_cell.angle_gamma   90.00
#
_symmetry.space_group_name_H-M   'P 1'
#
loop_
_entity.id
_entity.type
_entity.pdbx_description
1 polymer ?
#
loop_
_entity_poly.entity_id
_entity_poly.type
_entity_poly.pdbx_seq_one_letter_code
_entity_poly.pdbx_strand_id
1 'polypeptide(L)'
;MRHLEVERWRSVPGLLHKLDARAKLIAVLAMLVFIATARPWTPMHAAFYAVLALSAMVVSRLPWAGLLRRLAVILPFTATFAALAWISTGDATRAAGLISRSLVSAAFAVVLIGVTPVPSLLDGAGRMGAPVMLISVAQFLYRYLFVLFDQALRMKQAAACRGGLRWDAASGAAAALFVCSQERATRIHGAMLARGFQGASPTLDPPRWRGVDTILVVGAMILLGTARIVWGL
;
A
#
# COMPACT_ATOMS: atom_id res chain seq x y z
N MET A 1 -11.72 -15.80 -5.11
CA MET A 1 -10.53 -16.11 -5.95
C MET A 1 -9.70 -14.89 -6.41
N ARG A 2 -10.21 -13.65 -6.33
CA ARG A 2 -9.46 -12.42 -6.72
C ARG A 2 -8.40 -11.96 -5.72
N HIS A 3 -8.44 -12.44 -4.47
CA HIS A 3 -7.47 -12.06 -3.43
C HIS A 3 -6.09 -12.70 -3.61
N LEU A 4 -6.03 -13.80 -4.35
CA LEU A 4 -4.78 -14.51 -4.65
C LEU A 4 -3.89 -13.77 -5.66
N GLU A 5 -4.41 -12.77 -6.41
CA GLU A 5 -3.59 -12.04 -7.38
C GLU A 5 -2.53 -11.13 -6.72
N VAL A 6 -2.82 -10.57 -5.55
CA VAL A 6 -1.83 -9.75 -4.82
C VAL A 6 -0.79 -10.64 -4.17
N GLU A 7 -1.17 -11.84 -3.72
CA GLU A 7 -0.23 -12.85 -3.20
C GLU A 7 0.59 -13.52 -4.31
N ARG A 8 0.06 -13.63 -5.51
CA ARG A 8 0.74 -14.23 -6.66
C ARG A 8 1.99 -13.46 -7.11
N TRP A 9 2.03 -12.15 -6.86
CA TRP A 9 3.20 -11.31 -7.15
C TRP A 9 4.32 -11.46 -6.12
N ARG A 10 4.01 -12.06 -4.99
CA ARG A 10 4.91 -12.36 -3.88
C ARG A 10 5.92 -13.48 -4.18
N SER A 11 5.60 -14.36 -5.13
CA SER A 11 6.41 -15.55 -5.45
C SER A 11 7.59 -15.26 -6.38
N VAL A 12 7.70 -14.05 -6.93
CA VAL A 12 8.82 -13.69 -7.83
C VAL A 12 9.99 -13.19 -6.97
N PRO A 13 11.11 -13.91 -6.90
CA PRO A 13 12.27 -13.49 -6.11
C PRO A 13 12.98 -12.32 -6.79
N GLY A 14 12.65 -11.10 -6.41
CA GLY A 14 13.36 -9.89 -6.82
C GLY A 14 14.37 -9.44 -5.75
N LEU A 15 15.40 -8.69 -6.15
CA LEU A 15 16.38 -8.13 -5.21
C LEU A 15 15.73 -7.25 -4.14
N LEU A 16 14.73 -6.47 -4.53
CA LEU A 16 13.94 -5.63 -3.62
C LEU A 16 13.13 -6.42 -2.58
N HIS A 17 12.77 -7.69 -2.84
CA HIS A 17 12.00 -8.49 -1.87
C HIS A 17 12.84 -8.87 -0.64
N LYS A 18 14.16 -8.96 -0.79
CA LYS A 18 15.09 -9.34 0.28
C LYS A 18 15.47 -8.21 1.24
N LEU A 19 15.13 -6.97 0.90
CA LEU A 19 15.44 -5.78 1.70
C LEU A 19 14.45 -5.61 2.85
N ASP A 20 14.89 -4.95 3.94
CA ASP A 20 14.03 -4.66 5.10
C ASP A 20 12.85 -3.75 4.70
N ALA A 21 11.65 -4.06 5.24
CA ALA A 21 10.44 -3.29 4.99
C ALA A 21 10.56 -1.82 5.45
N ARG A 22 11.35 -1.55 6.50
CA ARG A 22 11.62 -0.19 7.00
C ARG A 22 12.36 0.65 5.97
N ALA A 23 13.44 0.09 5.38
CA ALA A 23 14.24 0.81 4.41
C ALA A 23 13.42 1.20 3.18
N LYS A 24 12.59 0.28 2.68
CA LYS A 24 11.66 0.54 1.57
C LYS A 24 10.62 1.60 1.92
N LEU A 25 10.05 1.52 3.13
CA LEU A 25 9.04 2.46 3.60
C LEU A 25 9.63 3.86 3.72
N ILE A 26 10.81 4.00 4.32
CA ILE A 26 11.53 5.28 4.44
C ILE A 26 11.88 5.83 3.05
N ALA A 27 12.43 5.00 2.16
CA ALA A 27 12.81 5.43 0.82
C ALA A 27 11.60 5.92 0.00
N VAL A 28 10.49 5.18 0.03
CA VAL A 28 9.27 5.58 -0.70
C VAL A 28 8.61 6.80 -0.07
N LEU A 29 8.54 6.90 1.27
CA LEU A 29 8.02 8.09 1.93
C LEU A 29 8.86 9.33 1.60
N ALA A 30 10.19 9.21 1.66
CA ALA A 30 11.07 10.30 1.24
C ALA A 30 10.80 10.72 -0.21
N MET A 31 10.71 9.74 -1.14
CA MET A 31 10.35 10.00 -2.53
C MET A 31 9.04 10.78 -2.66
N LEU A 32 7.98 10.32 -1.97
CA LEU A 32 6.67 10.98 -2.00
C LEU A 32 6.73 12.41 -1.46
N VAL A 33 7.47 12.65 -0.36
CA VAL A 33 7.67 13.98 0.22
C VAL A 33 8.42 14.89 -0.77
N PHE A 34 9.49 14.41 -1.41
CA PHE A 34 10.23 15.20 -2.41
C PHE A 34 9.37 15.51 -3.63
N ILE A 35 8.61 14.55 -4.15
CA ILE A 35 7.64 14.78 -5.23
C ILE A 35 6.59 15.81 -4.78
N ALA A 36 6.09 15.73 -3.56
CA ALA A 36 5.08 16.65 -3.03
C ALA A 36 5.60 18.07 -2.84
N THR A 37 6.85 18.25 -2.49
CA THR A 37 7.47 19.58 -2.23
C THR A 37 8.12 20.20 -3.45
N ALA A 38 8.31 19.48 -4.56
CA ALA A 38 8.91 20.00 -5.77
C ALA A 38 8.05 21.13 -6.41
N ARG A 39 8.56 22.36 -6.40
CA ARG A 39 7.97 23.56 -7.05
C ARG A 39 9.11 24.40 -7.61
N PRO A 40 9.03 24.87 -8.92
CA PRO A 40 8.02 24.57 -9.92
C PRO A 40 8.15 23.14 -10.47
N TRP A 41 7.02 22.50 -10.80
CA TRP A 41 7.02 21.19 -11.41
C TRP A 41 7.23 21.34 -12.93
N THR A 42 8.41 21.00 -13.41
CA THR A 42 8.78 21.04 -14.82
C THR A 42 8.67 19.64 -15.46
N PRO A 43 8.53 19.52 -16.79
CA PRO A 43 8.52 18.23 -17.46
C PRO A 43 9.82 17.44 -17.22
N MET A 44 10.95 18.12 -16.94
CA MET A 44 12.20 17.47 -16.59
C MET A 44 12.14 16.73 -15.23
N HIS A 45 11.47 17.33 -14.23
CA HIS A 45 11.19 16.65 -12.95
C HIS A 45 10.33 15.41 -13.17
N ALA A 46 9.26 15.54 -13.99
CA ALA A 46 8.39 14.42 -14.30
C ALA A 46 9.15 13.26 -14.96
N ALA A 47 10.02 13.57 -15.94
CA ALA A 47 10.84 12.57 -16.61
C ALA A 47 11.82 11.88 -15.64
N PHE A 48 12.51 12.64 -14.79
CA PHE A 48 13.45 12.10 -13.81
C PHE A 48 12.77 11.13 -12.84
N TYR A 49 11.68 11.54 -12.20
CA TYR A 49 10.97 10.67 -11.26
C TYR A 49 10.27 9.50 -11.97
N ALA A 50 9.83 9.66 -13.22
CA ALA A 50 9.31 8.57 -14.03
C ALA A 50 10.38 7.51 -14.32
N VAL A 51 11.60 7.93 -14.68
CA VAL A 51 12.74 7.02 -14.88
C VAL A 51 13.09 6.27 -13.59
N LEU A 52 13.07 6.95 -12.45
CA LEU A 52 13.27 6.31 -11.14
C LEU A 52 12.15 5.30 -10.82
N ALA A 53 10.89 5.63 -11.08
CA ALA A 53 9.78 4.70 -10.87
C ALA A 53 9.89 3.48 -11.81
N LEU A 54 10.27 3.70 -13.06
CA LEU A 54 10.51 2.63 -14.04
C LEU A 54 11.69 1.74 -13.60
N SER A 55 12.79 2.32 -13.16
CA SER A 55 13.94 1.55 -12.66
C SER A 55 13.58 0.68 -11.45
N ALA A 56 12.85 1.24 -10.48
CA ALA A 56 12.34 0.50 -9.32
C ALA A 56 11.42 -0.65 -9.76
N MET A 57 10.62 -0.43 -10.79
CA MET A 57 9.72 -1.44 -11.35
C MET A 57 10.48 -2.57 -12.05
N VAL A 58 11.48 -2.25 -12.87
CA VAL A 58 12.33 -3.24 -13.55
C VAL A 58 13.08 -4.09 -12.53
N VAL A 59 13.66 -3.46 -11.50
CA VAL A 59 14.40 -4.16 -10.42
C VAL A 59 13.48 -5.04 -9.60
N SER A 60 12.21 -4.63 -9.39
CA SER A 60 11.22 -5.42 -8.66
C SER A 60 10.63 -6.59 -9.46
N ARG A 61 10.86 -6.66 -10.78
CA ARG A 61 10.32 -7.68 -11.69
C ARG A 61 8.80 -7.84 -11.62
N LEU A 62 8.09 -6.76 -11.30
CA LEU A 62 6.63 -6.78 -11.24
C LEU A 62 6.02 -6.90 -12.65
N PRO A 63 4.88 -7.60 -12.81
CA PRO A 63 4.20 -7.71 -14.11
C PRO A 63 3.64 -6.35 -14.54
N TRP A 64 4.10 -5.84 -15.69
CA TRP A 64 3.75 -4.54 -16.25
C TRP A 64 2.25 -4.34 -16.43
N ALA A 65 1.54 -5.39 -16.86
CA ALA A 65 0.10 -5.35 -17.06
C ALA A 65 -0.67 -5.03 -15.76
N GLY A 66 -0.23 -5.60 -14.64
CA GLY A 66 -0.87 -5.36 -13.35
C GLY A 66 -0.63 -3.94 -12.82
N LEU A 67 0.56 -3.37 -13.07
CA LEU A 67 0.87 -2.00 -12.69
C LEU A 67 0.07 -1.00 -13.55
N LEU A 68 0.10 -1.15 -14.87
CA LEU A 68 -0.65 -0.30 -15.79
C LEU A 68 -2.14 -0.28 -15.47
N ARG A 69 -2.73 -1.44 -15.17
CA ARG A 69 -4.14 -1.53 -14.76
C ARG A 69 -4.44 -0.76 -13.48
N ARG A 70 -3.52 -0.75 -12.51
CA ARG A 70 -3.69 0.00 -11.25
C ARG A 70 -3.51 1.49 -11.46
N LEU A 71 -2.54 1.90 -12.27
CA LEU A 71 -2.36 3.30 -12.65
C LEU A 71 -3.57 3.81 -13.46
N ALA A 72 -4.12 2.99 -14.35
CA ALA A 72 -5.32 3.34 -15.12
C ALA A 72 -6.56 3.61 -14.24
N VAL A 73 -6.68 2.95 -13.09
CA VAL A 73 -7.78 3.21 -12.13
C VAL A 73 -7.65 4.60 -11.48
N ILE A 74 -6.43 5.13 -11.34
CA ILE A 74 -6.16 6.43 -10.73
C ILE A 74 -6.35 7.57 -11.75
N LEU A 75 -6.18 7.27 -13.04
CA LEU A 75 -6.28 8.26 -14.12
C LEU A 75 -7.59 9.07 -14.13
N PRO A 76 -8.80 8.50 -14.07
CA PRO A 76 -10.03 9.28 -14.14
C PRO A 76 -10.15 10.28 -12.99
N PHE A 77 -9.71 9.88 -11.80
CA PHE A 77 -9.72 10.75 -10.62
C PHE A 77 -8.76 11.93 -10.78
N THR A 78 -7.53 11.67 -11.23
CA THR A 78 -6.54 12.74 -11.46
C THR A 78 -6.88 13.60 -12.65
N ALA A 79 -7.51 13.03 -13.69
CA ALA A 79 -7.97 13.78 -14.86
C ALA A 79 -9.08 14.78 -14.50
N THR A 80 -9.99 14.44 -13.59
CA THR A 80 -11.03 15.40 -13.14
C THR A 80 -10.42 16.61 -12.42
N PHE A 81 -9.44 16.41 -11.54
CA PHE A 81 -8.74 17.52 -10.88
C PHE A 81 -7.89 18.35 -11.84
N ALA A 82 -7.24 17.69 -12.80
CA ALA A 82 -6.47 18.39 -13.84
C ALA A 82 -7.36 19.23 -14.76
N ALA A 83 -8.54 18.69 -15.14
CA ALA A 83 -9.53 19.44 -15.91
C ALA A 83 -10.05 20.66 -15.14
N LEU A 84 -10.35 20.49 -13.85
CA LEU A 84 -10.78 21.59 -13.00
C LEU A 84 -9.69 22.68 -12.87
N ALA A 85 -8.43 22.26 -12.69
CA ALA A 85 -7.30 23.18 -12.64
C ALA A 85 -7.10 23.92 -13.97
N TRP A 86 -7.31 23.27 -15.10
CA TRP A 86 -7.24 23.88 -16.42
C TRP A 86 -8.35 24.90 -16.62
N ILE A 87 -9.58 24.58 -16.27
CA ILE A 87 -10.73 25.49 -16.38
C ILE A 87 -10.53 26.74 -15.50
N SER A 88 -9.95 26.55 -14.27
CA SER A 88 -9.79 27.66 -13.33
C SER A 88 -8.61 28.58 -13.64
N THR A 89 -7.54 28.08 -14.24
CA THR A 89 -6.28 28.83 -14.45
C THR A 89 -5.94 29.08 -15.91
N GLY A 90 -6.55 28.36 -16.85
CA GLY A 90 -6.19 28.39 -18.27
C GLY A 90 -4.87 27.74 -18.65
N ASP A 91 -4.09 27.27 -17.66
CA ASP A 91 -2.74 26.74 -17.83
C ASP A 91 -2.73 25.22 -18.04
N ALA A 92 -2.58 24.79 -19.29
CA ALA A 92 -2.42 23.36 -19.62
C ALA A 92 -1.17 22.73 -18.98
N THR A 93 -0.12 23.51 -18.75
CA THR A 93 1.12 23.05 -18.10
C THR A 93 0.89 22.63 -16.65
N ARG A 94 0.05 23.35 -15.92
CA ARG A 94 -0.34 23.00 -14.55
C ARG A 94 -1.16 21.73 -14.51
N ALA A 95 -2.11 21.59 -15.42
CA ALA A 95 -2.93 20.36 -15.51
C ALA A 95 -2.06 19.12 -15.83
N ALA A 96 -1.17 19.22 -16.81
CA ALA A 96 -0.20 18.16 -17.14
C ALA A 96 0.73 17.83 -15.96
N GLY A 97 1.15 18.86 -15.21
CA GLY A 97 1.96 18.72 -14.00
C GLY A 97 1.24 17.93 -12.91
N LEU A 98 -0.05 18.16 -12.68
CA LEU A 98 -0.85 17.42 -11.70
C LEU A 98 -0.99 15.95 -12.09
N ILE A 99 -1.27 15.65 -13.36
CA ILE A 99 -1.38 14.28 -13.87
C ILE A 99 -0.06 13.53 -13.71
N SER A 100 1.04 14.12 -14.20
CA SER A 100 2.35 13.48 -14.14
C SER A 100 2.81 13.23 -12.70
N ARG A 101 2.63 14.20 -11.81
CA ARG A 101 2.95 14.10 -10.38
C ARG A 101 2.17 12.98 -9.70
N SER A 102 0.86 12.91 -9.93
CA SER A 102 0.00 11.89 -9.32
C SER A 102 0.31 10.49 -9.84
N LEU A 103 0.57 10.33 -11.15
CA LEU A 103 0.93 9.05 -11.74
C LEU A 103 2.26 8.52 -11.21
N VAL A 104 3.27 9.37 -11.09
CA VAL A 104 4.57 8.99 -10.56
C VAL A 104 4.46 8.62 -9.08
N SER A 105 3.76 9.42 -8.28
CA SER A 105 3.51 9.09 -6.86
C SER A 105 2.77 7.77 -6.69
N ALA A 106 1.74 7.54 -7.52
CA ALA A 106 1.00 6.29 -7.53
C ALA A 106 1.87 5.09 -7.94
N ALA A 107 2.78 5.26 -8.90
CA ALA A 107 3.71 4.22 -9.31
C ALA A 107 4.61 3.76 -8.14
N PHE A 108 5.20 4.69 -7.38
CA PHE A 108 5.99 4.35 -6.19
C PHE A 108 5.16 3.63 -5.12
N ALA A 109 3.93 4.09 -4.85
CA ALA A 109 3.04 3.43 -3.90
C ALA A 109 2.67 2.00 -4.32
N VAL A 110 2.36 1.81 -5.61
CA VAL A 110 2.03 0.48 -6.15
C VAL A 110 3.24 -0.47 -6.14
N VAL A 111 4.45 0.03 -6.44
CA VAL A 111 5.68 -0.75 -6.32
C VAL A 111 5.92 -1.17 -4.88
N LEU A 112 5.77 -0.27 -3.90
CA LEU A 112 5.92 -0.60 -2.48
C LEU A 112 4.99 -1.73 -2.05
N ILE A 113 3.68 -1.60 -2.35
CA ILE A 113 2.67 -2.61 -1.99
C ILE A 113 2.90 -3.93 -2.75
N GLY A 114 3.40 -3.86 -3.99
CA GLY A 114 3.70 -5.04 -4.81
C GLY A 114 4.91 -5.84 -4.32
N VAL A 115 5.90 -5.14 -3.75
CA VAL A 115 7.16 -5.75 -3.29
C VAL A 115 7.10 -6.16 -1.81
N THR A 116 6.33 -5.44 -0.98
CA THR A 116 6.34 -5.66 0.47
C THR A 116 4.95 -6.04 0.97
N PRO A 117 4.83 -7.21 1.64
CA PRO A 117 3.56 -7.63 2.22
C PRO A 117 3.12 -6.68 3.35
N VAL A 118 1.79 -6.48 3.45
CA VAL A 118 1.20 -5.60 4.46
C VAL A 118 1.66 -5.95 5.90
N PRO A 119 1.71 -7.22 6.34
CA PRO A 119 2.22 -7.54 7.67
C PRO A 119 3.66 -7.06 7.91
N SER A 120 4.54 -7.23 6.92
CA SER A 120 5.93 -6.74 7.03
C SER A 120 6.03 -5.21 7.06
N LEU A 121 5.11 -4.50 6.37
CA LEU A 121 5.02 -3.04 6.47
C LEU A 121 4.58 -2.60 7.87
N LEU A 122 3.60 -3.30 8.46
CA LEU A 122 3.15 -3.04 9.83
C LEU A 122 4.25 -3.30 10.86
N ASP A 123 4.97 -4.42 10.72
CA ASP A 123 6.14 -4.71 11.56
C ASP A 123 7.22 -3.65 11.43
N GLY A 124 7.48 -3.20 10.20
CA GLY A 124 8.41 -2.10 9.92
C GLY A 124 7.98 -0.80 10.61
N ALA A 125 6.72 -0.42 10.50
CA ALA A 125 6.16 0.77 11.13
C ALA A 125 6.22 0.70 12.68
N GLY A 126 5.92 -0.47 13.26
CA GLY A 126 6.04 -0.70 14.70
C GLY A 126 7.46 -0.45 15.23
N ARG A 127 8.45 -0.88 14.47
CA ARG A 127 9.87 -0.67 14.82
C ARG A 127 10.39 0.75 14.55
N MET A 128 9.64 1.54 13.78
CA MET A 128 9.92 2.96 13.57
C MET A 128 9.30 3.86 14.64
N GLY A 129 8.65 3.27 15.67
CA GLY A 129 8.08 3.98 16.79
C GLY A 129 6.56 4.12 16.77
N ALA A 130 5.86 3.42 15.86
CA ALA A 130 4.40 3.40 15.89
C ALA A 130 3.88 2.68 17.16
N PRO A 131 2.78 3.15 17.78
CA PRO A 131 2.24 2.55 18.99
C PRO A 131 1.93 1.06 18.82
N VAL A 132 2.45 0.23 19.72
CA VAL A 132 2.32 -1.24 19.65
C VAL A 132 0.86 -1.68 19.56
N MET A 133 -0.03 -0.99 20.25
CA MET A 133 -1.47 -1.26 20.21
C MET A 133 -2.05 -1.11 18.79
N LEU A 134 -1.70 -0.03 18.08
CA LEU A 134 -2.18 0.20 16.71
C LEU A 134 -1.66 -0.88 15.75
N ILE A 135 -0.41 -1.25 15.88
CA ILE A 135 0.19 -2.30 15.05
C ILE A 135 -0.49 -3.65 15.30
N SER A 136 -0.70 -4.01 16.55
CA SER A 136 -1.39 -5.26 16.92
C SER A 136 -2.80 -5.31 16.35
N VAL A 137 -3.58 -4.23 16.51
CA VAL A 137 -4.93 -4.13 15.96
C VAL A 137 -4.92 -4.24 14.42
N ALA A 138 -4.00 -3.55 13.75
CA ALA A 138 -3.88 -3.61 12.29
C ALA A 138 -3.48 -5.00 11.78
N GLN A 139 -2.60 -5.71 12.48
CA GLN A 139 -2.23 -7.09 12.16
C GLN A 139 -3.41 -8.05 12.33
N PHE A 140 -4.19 -7.92 13.42
CA PHE A 140 -5.41 -8.69 13.61
C PHE A 140 -6.45 -8.37 12.53
N LEU A 141 -6.67 -7.10 12.21
CA LEU A 141 -7.58 -6.67 11.16
C LEU A 141 -7.19 -7.32 9.82
N TYR A 142 -5.93 -7.25 9.43
CA TYR A 142 -5.43 -7.85 8.20
C TYR A 142 -5.65 -9.37 8.18
N ARG A 143 -5.35 -10.06 9.28
CA ARG A 143 -5.50 -11.52 9.40
C ARG A 143 -6.96 -11.96 9.30
N TYR A 144 -7.87 -11.26 10.00
CA TYR A 144 -9.28 -11.65 10.05
C TYR A 144 -10.10 -11.10 8.89
N LEU A 145 -9.59 -10.12 8.15
CA LEU A 145 -10.22 -9.61 6.92
C LEU A 145 -10.55 -10.73 5.94
N PHE A 146 -9.60 -11.61 5.67
CA PHE A 146 -9.79 -12.73 4.73
C PHE A 146 -10.79 -13.75 5.26
N VAL A 147 -10.78 -14.04 6.56
CA VAL A 147 -11.72 -14.96 7.19
C VAL A 147 -13.15 -14.42 7.11
N LEU A 148 -13.36 -13.14 7.42
CA LEU A 148 -14.66 -12.49 7.31
C LEU A 148 -15.13 -12.39 5.87
N PHE A 149 -14.23 -12.12 4.94
CA PHE A 149 -14.55 -12.09 3.51
C PHE A 149 -15.03 -13.46 2.99
N ASP A 150 -14.35 -14.54 3.34
CA ASP A 150 -14.78 -15.90 2.98
C ASP A 150 -16.12 -16.24 3.60
N GLN A 151 -16.40 -15.80 4.82
CA GLN A 151 -17.68 -15.97 5.47
C GLN A 151 -18.78 -15.17 4.75
N ALA A 152 -18.51 -13.94 4.36
CA ALA A 152 -19.43 -13.10 3.58
C ALA A 152 -19.76 -13.74 2.22
N LEU A 153 -18.76 -14.31 1.53
CA LEU A 153 -18.97 -15.02 0.27
C LEU A 153 -19.88 -16.25 0.45
N ARG A 154 -19.68 -17.04 1.50
CA ARG A 154 -20.54 -18.18 1.81
C ARG A 154 -21.99 -17.75 2.10
N MET A 155 -22.16 -16.66 2.86
CA MET A 155 -23.50 -16.10 3.11
C MET A 155 -24.16 -15.61 1.82
N LYS A 156 -23.39 -14.94 0.94
CA LYS A 156 -23.88 -14.52 -0.37
C LYS A 156 -24.35 -15.71 -1.23
N GLN A 157 -23.57 -16.79 -1.26
CA GLN A 157 -23.93 -18.01 -1.99
C GLN A 157 -25.20 -18.66 -1.41
N ALA A 158 -25.29 -18.76 -0.09
CA ALA A 158 -26.47 -19.29 0.57
C ALA A 158 -27.72 -18.44 0.31
N ALA A 159 -27.62 -17.12 0.27
CA ALA A 159 -28.71 -16.22 -0.08
C ALA A 159 -29.15 -16.41 -1.54
N ALA A 160 -28.21 -16.59 -2.46
CA ALA A 160 -28.52 -16.86 -3.87
C ALA A 160 -29.31 -18.15 -4.06
N CYS A 161 -29.00 -19.20 -3.30
CA CYS A 161 -29.75 -20.48 -3.31
C CYS A 161 -31.20 -20.36 -2.76
N ARG A 162 -31.44 -19.30 -1.95
CA ARG A 162 -32.78 -19.08 -1.33
C ARG A 162 -33.64 -18.07 -2.09
N GLY A 163 -33.33 -17.76 -3.33
CA GLY A 163 -34.16 -16.90 -4.19
C GLY A 163 -33.60 -15.50 -4.46
N GLY A 164 -32.32 -15.28 -4.21
CA GLY A 164 -31.59 -14.08 -4.65
C GLY A 164 -31.24 -13.08 -3.57
N LEU A 165 -30.41 -12.12 -3.97
CA LEU A 165 -29.95 -11.01 -3.11
C LEU A 165 -31.00 -9.89 -3.09
N ARG A 166 -31.91 -9.94 -2.13
CA ARG A 166 -32.74 -8.78 -1.76
C ARG A 166 -31.99 -7.94 -0.72
N TRP A 167 -32.27 -6.65 -0.64
CA TRP A 167 -31.65 -5.73 0.34
C TRP A 167 -31.84 -6.24 1.77
N ASP A 168 -33.01 -6.83 2.10
CA ASP A 168 -33.29 -7.43 3.39
C ASP A 168 -32.36 -8.60 3.72
N ALA A 169 -32.04 -9.43 2.73
CA ALA A 169 -31.09 -10.54 2.91
C ALA A 169 -29.65 -10.02 3.09
N ALA A 170 -29.30 -8.93 2.44
CA ALA A 170 -27.97 -8.32 2.59
C ALA A 170 -27.80 -7.68 3.98
N SER A 171 -28.81 -6.98 4.49
CA SER A 171 -28.80 -6.38 5.84
C SER A 171 -28.75 -7.45 6.93
N GLY A 172 -29.54 -8.53 6.79
CA GLY A 172 -29.51 -9.68 7.70
C GLY A 172 -28.14 -10.39 7.70
N ALA A 173 -27.53 -10.56 6.53
CA ALA A 173 -26.18 -11.13 6.43
C ALA A 173 -25.12 -10.24 7.09
N ALA A 174 -25.22 -8.92 6.94
CA ALA A 174 -24.32 -7.98 7.61
C ALA A 174 -24.46 -8.02 9.14
N ALA A 175 -25.70 -8.07 9.65
CA ALA A 175 -25.97 -8.22 11.07
C ALA A 175 -25.41 -9.55 11.63
N ALA A 176 -25.64 -10.66 10.92
CA ALA A 176 -25.09 -11.96 11.31
C ALA A 176 -23.57 -11.98 11.28
N LEU A 177 -22.92 -11.35 10.28
CA LEU A 177 -21.46 -11.21 10.24
C LEU A 177 -20.93 -10.42 11.44
N PHE A 178 -21.62 -9.34 11.82
CA PHE A 178 -21.23 -8.54 12.98
C PHE A 178 -21.29 -9.36 14.27
N VAL A 179 -22.40 -10.06 14.54
CA VAL A 179 -22.56 -10.93 15.73
C VAL A 179 -21.49 -12.02 15.75
N CYS A 180 -21.30 -12.74 14.63
CA CYS A 180 -20.27 -13.78 14.54
C CYS A 180 -18.84 -13.23 14.73
N SER A 181 -18.55 -12.00 14.24
CA SER A 181 -17.23 -11.38 14.44
C SER A 181 -17.00 -11.00 15.89
N GLN A 182 -18.03 -10.49 16.58
CA GLN A 182 -17.97 -10.14 18.01
C GLN A 182 -17.73 -11.38 18.88
N GLU A 183 -18.48 -12.44 18.66
CA GLU A 183 -18.29 -13.71 19.39
C GLU A 183 -16.89 -14.29 19.17
N ARG A 184 -16.39 -14.21 17.93
CA ARG A 184 -15.03 -14.65 17.58
C ARG A 184 -13.98 -13.81 18.30
N ALA A 185 -14.13 -12.47 18.29
CA ALA A 185 -13.22 -11.57 18.98
C ALA A 185 -13.13 -11.90 20.49
N THR A 186 -14.27 -12.13 21.14
CA THR A 186 -14.32 -12.50 22.56
C THR A 186 -13.61 -13.83 22.82
N ARG A 187 -13.85 -14.85 21.99
CA ARG A 187 -13.18 -16.15 22.13
C ARG A 187 -11.66 -16.05 21.92
N ILE A 188 -11.23 -15.29 20.91
CA ILE A 188 -9.80 -15.09 20.63
C ILE A 188 -9.14 -14.35 21.77
N HIS A 189 -9.76 -13.28 22.26
CA HIS A 189 -9.24 -12.50 23.37
C HIS A 189 -9.09 -13.36 24.64
N GLY A 190 -10.12 -14.13 24.99
CA GLY A 190 -10.04 -15.06 26.11
C GLY A 190 -8.91 -16.10 25.95
N ALA A 191 -8.75 -16.67 24.75
CA ALA A 191 -7.66 -17.61 24.48
C ALA A 191 -6.27 -16.95 24.53
N MET A 192 -6.16 -15.69 24.16
CA MET A 192 -4.90 -14.92 24.25
C MET A 192 -4.54 -14.63 25.71
N LEU A 193 -5.50 -14.23 26.51
CA LEU A 193 -5.30 -14.01 27.96
C LEU A 193 -4.87 -15.30 28.65
N ALA A 194 -5.49 -16.44 28.33
CA ALA A 194 -5.10 -17.75 28.88
C ALA A 194 -3.66 -18.17 28.49
N ARG A 195 -3.11 -17.61 27.40
CA ARG A 195 -1.73 -17.81 26.95
C ARG A 195 -0.74 -16.74 27.44
N GLY A 196 -1.17 -15.87 28.37
CA GLY A 196 -0.31 -14.82 28.93
C GLY A 196 -0.07 -13.62 27.99
N PHE A 197 -1.02 -13.30 27.11
CA PHE A 197 -0.90 -12.14 26.21
C PHE A 197 -0.82 -10.82 27.02
N GLN A 198 0.24 -10.05 26.79
CA GLN A 198 0.54 -8.78 27.48
C GLN A 198 0.43 -7.57 26.54
N GLY A 199 -0.42 -7.63 25.51
CA GLY A 199 -0.69 -6.48 24.62
C GLY A 199 0.22 -6.38 23.40
N ALA A 200 1.25 -7.20 23.27
CA ALA A 200 2.13 -7.24 22.10
C ALA A 200 2.18 -8.65 21.50
N SER A 201 2.07 -8.74 20.18
CA SER A 201 2.33 -9.99 19.45
C SER A 201 3.79 -9.97 18.99
N PRO A 202 4.68 -10.79 19.58
CA PRO A 202 6.07 -10.84 19.13
C PRO A 202 6.15 -11.46 17.72
N THR A 203 6.91 -10.83 16.84
CA THR A 203 7.23 -11.39 15.52
C THR A 203 8.27 -12.46 15.70
N LEU A 204 7.99 -13.70 15.26
CA LEU A 204 8.85 -14.87 15.45
C LEU A 204 10.21 -14.73 14.74
N ASP A 205 10.25 -14.10 13.58
CA ASP A 205 11.49 -13.89 12.80
C ASP A 205 11.56 -12.44 12.33
N PRO A 206 12.10 -11.53 13.17
CA PRO A 206 12.22 -10.15 12.82
C PRO A 206 13.27 -9.96 11.72
N PRO A 207 12.92 -9.34 10.57
CA PRO A 207 13.90 -9.03 9.55
C PRO A 207 15.04 -8.21 10.16
N ARG A 208 16.28 -8.60 9.88
CA ARG A 208 17.48 -7.93 10.38
C ARG A 208 17.91 -6.85 9.41
N TRP A 209 18.17 -5.67 9.94
CA TRP A 209 18.74 -4.57 9.16
C TRP A 209 20.11 -4.98 8.59
N ARG A 210 20.28 -4.86 7.28
CA ARG A 210 21.51 -5.19 6.57
C ARG A 210 22.16 -3.92 6.04
N GLY A 211 23.49 -3.93 5.83
CA GLY A 211 24.20 -2.78 5.23
C GLY A 211 23.64 -2.35 3.87
N VAL A 212 23.08 -3.28 3.10
CA VAL A 212 22.41 -3.00 1.82
C VAL A 212 21.18 -2.10 2.01
N ASP A 213 20.46 -2.25 3.12
CA ASP A 213 19.28 -1.41 3.43
C ASP A 213 19.71 0.04 3.70
N THR A 214 20.83 0.22 4.39
CA THR A 214 21.41 1.54 4.61
C THR A 214 21.86 2.19 3.30
N ILE A 215 22.51 1.43 2.42
CA ILE A 215 22.93 1.93 1.09
C ILE A 215 21.73 2.37 0.27
N LEU A 216 20.62 1.63 0.31
CA LEU A 216 19.40 1.99 -0.41
C LEU A 216 18.80 3.30 0.11
N VAL A 217 18.68 3.45 1.44
CA VAL A 217 18.12 4.67 2.05
C VAL A 217 19.01 5.86 1.79
N VAL A 218 20.32 5.74 2.07
CA VAL A 218 21.29 6.82 1.87
C VAL A 218 21.41 7.17 0.39
N GLY A 219 21.47 6.18 -0.50
CA GLY A 219 21.48 6.39 -1.95
C GLY A 219 20.24 7.13 -2.46
N ALA A 220 19.06 6.74 -1.99
CA ALA A 220 17.81 7.43 -2.32
C ALA A 220 17.83 8.90 -1.81
N MET A 221 18.28 9.13 -0.58
CA MET A 221 18.36 10.48 0.00
C MET A 221 19.38 11.38 -0.73
N ILE A 222 20.57 10.85 -1.06
CA ILE A 222 21.59 11.59 -1.81
C ILE A 222 21.08 11.94 -3.21
N LEU A 223 20.46 10.97 -3.90
CA LEU A 223 19.93 11.16 -5.24
C LEU A 223 18.80 12.19 -5.27
N LEU A 224 17.94 12.20 -4.27
CA LEU A 224 16.88 13.20 -4.12
C LEU A 224 17.44 14.57 -3.73
N GLY A 225 18.43 14.60 -2.82
CA GLY A 225 19.10 15.82 -2.40
C GLY A 225 19.87 16.50 -3.54
N THR A 226 20.63 15.73 -4.32
CA THR A 226 21.35 16.25 -5.49
C THR A 226 20.39 16.76 -6.56
N ALA A 227 19.31 16.03 -6.84
CA ALA A 227 18.28 16.49 -7.76
C ALA A 227 17.67 17.84 -7.32
N ARG A 228 17.47 18.01 -6.02
CA ARG A 228 16.93 19.28 -5.47
C ARG A 228 17.92 20.44 -5.58
N ILE A 229 19.21 20.20 -5.34
CA ILE A 229 20.26 21.22 -5.43
C ILE A 229 20.48 21.63 -6.89
N VAL A 230 20.57 20.66 -7.81
CA VAL A 230 20.82 20.91 -9.24
C VAL A 230 19.66 21.68 -9.89
N TRP A 231 18.44 21.49 -9.42
CA TRP A 231 17.27 22.15 -10.01
C TRP A 231 16.78 23.38 -9.22
N GLY A 232 17.58 23.86 -8.26
CA GLY A 232 17.38 25.17 -7.62
C GLY A 232 16.16 25.28 -6.72
N LEU A 233 15.82 24.22 -6.02
CA LEU A 233 14.69 24.18 -5.08
C LEU A 233 15.13 24.33 -3.64
#